data_c5e21e2c75616d329f278cc0e0a8fadf
#
_entry.id   c5e21e2c75616d329f278cc0e0a8fadf
#
_cell.length_a   1.000
_cell.length_b   1.000
_cell.length_c   1.000
_cell.angle_alpha   90.00
_cell.angle_beta   90.00
_cell.angle_gamma   90.00
#
_symmetry.space_group_name_H-M   'P 1'
#
loop_
_entity.id
_entity.type
_entity.pdbx_description
1 polymer ?
#
loop_
_entity_poly.entity_id
_entity_poly.type
_entity_poly.pdbx_seq_one_letter_code
_entity_poly.pdbx_strand_id
1 'polypeptide(L)'
;LDLKHQPIQQLSGGERQRAWIAMAIVQSPDILLLDEPTTYLDISHQLEVMEIVNYLNKTLNMTIVMVLHDINQAAKYSDELIVMKEGNIVEKGTPKQVLNEKLFRDVFSIHANITIEDGVPSFTPNGLLESHIQSMPNH
;
A
#
# COMPACT_ATOMS: atom_id res chain seq x y z
N LEU A 1 -2.07 -19.33 19.48
CA LEU A 1 -0.79 -18.78 19.99
C LEU A 1 -1.08 -17.49 20.73
N ASP A 2 -0.85 -17.52 22.03
CA ASP A 2 -1.10 -16.37 22.91
C ASP A 2 0.09 -15.39 22.81
N LEU A 3 -0.01 -14.42 21.91
CA LEU A 3 1.01 -13.39 21.69
C LEU A 3 1.14 -12.39 22.86
N LYS A 4 0.23 -12.45 23.83
CA LYS A 4 0.16 -11.48 24.95
C LYS A 4 1.38 -11.47 25.87
N HIS A 5 2.12 -12.55 25.88
CA HIS A 5 3.24 -12.74 26.80
C HIS A 5 4.62 -12.81 26.13
N GLN A 6 4.69 -12.62 24.81
CA GLN A 6 5.97 -12.60 24.10
C GLN A 6 6.52 -11.18 23.98
N PRO A 7 7.78 -10.94 24.30
CA PRO A 7 8.41 -9.64 24.04
C PRO A 7 8.38 -9.35 22.54
N ILE A 8 8.01 -8.11 22.17
CA ILE A 8 7.90 -7.69 20.77
C ILE A 8 9.20 -7.95 19.99
N GLN A 9 10.34 -7.86 20.64
CA GLN A 9 11.66 -8.11 20.05
C GLN A 9 11.92 -9.56 19.63
N GLN A 10 11.16 -10.50 20.18
CA GLN A 10 11.29 -11.94 19.86
C GLN A 10 10.31 -12.41 18.80
N LEU A 11 9.42 -11.53 18.34
CA LEU A 11 8.42 -11.85 17.34
C LEU A 11 9.03 -11.80 15.93
N SER A 12 8.55 -12.65 15.02
CA SER A 12 8.83 -12.51 13.58
C SER A 12 8.29 -11.19 13.04
N GLY A 13 8.73 -10.77 11.84
CA GLY A 13 8.23 -9.54 11.21
C GLY A 13 6.70 -9.49 11.10
N GLY A 14 6.05 -10.59 10.67
CA GLY A 14 4.60 -10.70 10.58
C GLY A 14 3.91 -10.68 11.95
N GLU A 15 4.49 -11.37 12.94
CA GLU A 15 3.98 -11.37 14.31
C GLU A 15 4.09 -9.99 14.95
N ARG A 16 5.17 -9.25 14.71
CA ARG A 16 5.31 -7.85 15.17
C ARG A 16 4.22 -6.97 14.61
N GLN A 17 3.93 -7.07 13.31
CA GLN A 17 2.89 -6.28 12.67
C GLN A 17 1.52 -6.60 13.25
N ARG A 18 1.18 -7.88 13.42
CA ARG A 18 -0.09 -8.29 14.02
C ARG A 18 -0.22 -7.85 15.48
N ALA A 19 0.84 -7.99 16.28
CA ALA A 19 0.86 -7.55 17.67
C ALA A 19 0.68 -6.02 17.76
N TRP A 20 1.33 -5.26 16.89
CA TRP A 20 1.22 -3.81 16.86
C TRP A 20 -0.19 -3.35 16.46
N ILE A 21 -0.78 -3.98 15.45
CA ILE A 21 -2.17 -3.72 15.05
C ILE A 21 -3.13 -4.06 16.18
N ALA A 22 -2.93 -5.19 16.87
CA ALA A 22 -3.75 -5.58 18.03
C ALA A 22 -3.66 -4.55 19.16
N MET A 23 -2.48 -3.99 19.42
CA MET A 23 -2.30 -2.90 20.40
C MET A 23 -3.05 -1.63 19.98
N ALA A 24 -3.00 -1.30 18.69
CA ALA A 24 -3.75 -0.16 18.14
C ALA A 24 -5.26 -0.35 18.30
N ILE A 25 -5.79 -1.56 18.11
CA ILE A 25 -7.20 -1.89 18.31
C ILE A 25 -7.63 -1.67 19.78
N VAL A 26 -6.79 -2.08 20.73
CA VAL A 26 -7.08 -1.91 22.16
C VAL A 26 -7.23 -0.44 22.53
N GLN A 27 -6.48 0.45 21.89
CA GLN A 27 -6.59 1.90 22.07
C GLN A 27 -7.82 2.49 21.39
N SER A 28 -8.46 1.74 20.48
CA SER A 28 -9.65 2.14 19.71
C SER A 28 -9.55 3.54 19.08
N PRO A 29 -8.49 3.83 18.28
CA PRO A 29 -8.34 5.15 17.69
C PRO A 29 -9.39 5.37 16.59
N ASP A 30 -9.79 6.62 16.40
CA ASP A 30 -10.64 6.99 15.26
C ASP A 30 -9.85 6.94 13.94
N ILE A 31 -8.57 7.27 14.00
CA ILE A 31 -7.65 7.26 12.86
C ILE A 31 -6.42 6.43 13.21
N LEU A 32 -6.09 5.49 12.33
CA LEU A 32 -4.90 4.66 12.42
C LEU A 32 -3.93 5.01 11.29
N LEU A 33 -2.70 5.34 11.63
CA LEU A 33 -1.63 5.63 10.67
C LEU A 33 -0.67 4.44 10.60
N LEU A 34 -0.49 3.88 9.41
CA LEU A 34 0.41 2.75 9.16
C LEU A 34 1.46 3.13 8.12
N ASP A 35 2.72 3.05 8.51
CA ASP A 35 3.85 3.31 7.61
C ASP A 35 4.43 2.00 7.12
N GLU A 36 4.19 1.69 5.83
CA GLU A 36 4.68 0.49 5.15
C GLU A 36 4.37 -0.82 5.90
N PRO A 37 3.10 -1.09 6.24
CA PRO A 37 2.76 -2.21 7.14
C PRO A 37 3.04 -3.60 6.55
N THR A 38 3.29 -3.69 5.25
CA THR A 38 3.53 -4.96 4.52
C THR A 38 4.97 -5.12 4.04
N THR A 39 5.85 -4.14 4.28
CA THR A 39 7.26 -4.19 3.89
C THR A 39 7.98 -5.32 4.65
N TYR A 40 8.87 -6.04 3.96
CA TYR A 40 9.64 -7.19 4.46
C TYR A 40 8.81 -8.43 4.85
N LEU A 41 7.53 -8.46 4.54
CA LEU A 41 6.69 -9.63 4.73
C LEU A 41 6.60 -10.46 3.45
N ASP A 42 6.45 -11.77 3.60
CA ASP A 42 6.07 -12.64 2.49
C ASP A 42 4.61 -12.41 2.08
N ILE A 43 4.21 -12.97 0.96
CA ILE A 43 2.88 -12.73 0.37
C ILE A 43 1.76 -13.10 1.34
N SER A 44 1.87 -14.23 2.04
CA SER A 44 0.80 -14.68 2.94
C SER A 44 0.62 -13.73 4.12
N HIS A 45 1.72 -13.28 4.72
CA HIS A 45 1.67 -12.34 5.83
C HIS A 45 1.22 -10.93 5.38
N GLN A 46 1.59 -10.50 4.17
CA GLN A 46 1.06 -9.26 3.59
C GLN A 46 -0.47 -9.32 3.48
N LEU A 47 -1.00 -10.42 2.97
CA LEU A 47 -2.45 -10.60 2.86
C LEU A 47 -3.13 -10.61 4.22
N GLU A 48 -2.55 -11.29 5.22
CA GLU A 48 -3.09 -11.28 6.59
C GLU A 48 -3.17 -9.87 7.15
N VAL A 49 -2.13 -9.06 6.99
CA VAL A 49 -2.12 -7.66 7.45
C VAL A 49 -3.20 -6.86 6.74
N MET A 50 -3.32 -6.99 5.43
CA MET A 50 -4.32 -6.23 4.66
C MET A 50 -5.75 -6.66 4.97
N GLU A 51 -5.99 -7.95 5.25
CA GLU A 51 -7.29 -8.42 5.72
C GLU A 51 -7.66 -7.86 7.10
N ILE A 52 -6.68 -7.76 8.02
CA ILE A 52 -6.89 -7.12 9.31
C ILE A 52 -7.23 -5.64 9.13
N VAL A 53 -6.48 -4.93 8.29
CA VAL A 53 -6.73 -3.52 7.99
C VAL A 53 -8.14 -3.32 7.40
N ASN A 54 -8.52 -4.16 6.48
CA ASN A 54 -9.85 -4.14 5.87
C ASN A 54 -10.95 -4.37 6.92
N TYR A 55 -10.76 -5.34 7.81
CA TYR A 55 -11.68 -5.61 8.92
C TYR A 55 -11.83 -4.39 9.85
N LEU A 56 -10.72 -3.76 10.25
CA LEU A 56 -10.74 -2.56 11.09
C LEU A 56 -11.53 -1.42 10.45
N ASN A 57 -11.33 -1.21 9.16
CA ASN A 57 -12.02 -0.16 8.42
C ASN A 57 -13.51 -0.49 8.22
N LYS A 58 -13.84 -1.67 7.70
CA LYS A 58 -15.21 -2.01 7.29
C LYS A 58 -16.11 -2.40 8.47
N THR A 59 -15.57 -3.08 9.48
CA THR A 59 -16.34 -3.59 10.61
C THR A 59 -16.30 -2.65 11.81
N LEU A 60 -15.15 -2.10 12.14
CA LEU A 60 -14.97 -1.20 13.26
C LEU A 60 -15.04 0.28 12.88
N ASN A 61 -15.28 0.57 11.62
CA ASN A 61 -15.46 1.92 11.08
C ASN A 61 -14.29 2.86 11.37
N MET A 62 -13.09 2.30 11.44
CA MET A 62 -11.87 3.04 11.70
C MET A 62 -11.34 3.66 10.41
N THR A 63 -10.94 4.91 10.46
CA THR A 63 -10.23 5.56 9.34
C THR A 63 -8.77 5.16 9.35
N ILE A 64 -8.27 4.64 8.23
CA ILE A 64 -6.89 4.14 8.12
C ILE A 64 -6.16 4.88 7.00
N VAL A 65 -5.00 5.41 7.34
CA VAL A 65 -4.07 6.01 6.38
C VAL A 65 -2.82 5.15 6.35
N MET A 66 -2.47 4.66 5.16
CA MET A 66 -1.31 3.78 4.98
C MET A 66 -0.35 4.34 3.94
N VAL A 67 0.94 4.19 4.20
CA VAL A 67 1.96 4.33 3.15
C VAL A 67 2.25 2.94 2.58
N LEU A 68 2.03 2.77 1.29
CA LEU A 68 2.26 1.51 0.58
C LEU A 68 3.13 1.76 -0.65
N HIS A 69 4.04 0.81 -0.95
CA HIS A 69 4.85 0.82 -2.18
C HIS A 69 4.26 -0.04 -3.29
N ASP A 70 3.51 -1.08 -2.94
CA ASP A 70 2.81 -1.90 -3.92
C ASP A 70 1.54 -1.18 -4.39
N ILE A 71 1.57 -0.66 -5.61
CA ILE A 71 0.48 0.14 -6.19
C ILE A 71 -0.78 -0.71 -6.39
N ASN A 72 -0.63 -1.97 -6.82
CA ASN A 72 -1.77 -2.87 -6.99
C ASN A 72 -2.45 -3.19 -5.65
N GLN A 73 -1.66 -3.38 -4.59
CA GLN A 73 -2.17 -3.57 -3.24
C GLN A 73 -2.89 -2.31 -2.74
N ALA A 74 -2.31 -1.14 -2.98
CA ALA A 74 -2.93 0.14 -2.63
C ALA A 74 -4.28 0.32 -3.34
N ALA A 75 -4.35 0.00 -4.62
CA ALA A 75 -5.59 0.09 -5.39
C ALA A 75 -6.68 -0.85 -4.87
N LYS A 76 -6.29 -2.07 -4.50
CA LYS A 76 -7.24 -3.09 -4.05
C LYS A 76 -7.87 -2.76 -2.69
N TYR A 77 -7.10 -2.22 -1.76
CA TYR A 77 -7.52 -2.05 -0.37
C TYR A 77 -7.89 -0.63 0.03
N SER A 78 -7.72 0.35 -0.86
CA SER A 78 -7.97 1.75 -0.53
C SER A 78 -9.24 2.28 -1.18
N ASP A 79 -9.96 3.12 -0.47
CA ASP A 79 -11.09 3.88 -1.00
C ASP A 79 -10.61 5.11 -1.79
N GLU A 80 -9.51 5.71 -1.33
CA GLU A 80 -8.88 6.88 -1.92
C GLU A 80 -7.36 6.69 -1.97
N LEU A 81 -6.75 7.10 -3.06
CA LEU A 81 -5.31 7.14 -3.24
C LEU A 81 -4.80 8.58 -3.23
N ILE A 82 -3.68 8.78 -2.57
CA ILE A 82 -2.92 10.03 -2.61
C ILE A 82 -1.53 9.67 -3.13
N VAL A 83 -1.17 10.23 -4.27
CA VAL A 83 0.15 10.02 -4.88
C VAL A 83 1.05 11.20 -4.56
N MET A 84 2.21 10.90 -4.01
CA MET A 84 3.20 11.91 -3.64
C MET A 84 4.47 11.75 -4.47
N LYS A 85 5.06 12.87 -4.83
CA LYS A 85 6.37 12.93 -5.50
C LYS A 85 7.13 14.13 -4.96
N GLU A 86 8.38 13.89 -4.54
CA GLU A 86 9.27 14.95 -4.05
C GLU A 86 8.62 15.85 -2.96
N GLY A 87 7.89 15.21 -2.04
CA GLY A 87 7.24 15.90 -0.93
C GLY A 87 5.93 16.62 -1.28
N ASN A 88 5.46 16.52 -2.52
CA ASN A 88 4.22 17.15 -2.97
C ASN A 88 3.16 16.12 -3.33
N ILE A 89 1.89 16.45 -3.08
CA ILE A 89 0.77 15.68 -3.59
C ILE A 89 0.60 16.02 -5.07
N VAL A 90 0.73 15.01 -5.93
CA VAL A 90 0.63 15.17 -7.38
C VAL A 90 -0.69 14.66 -7.95
N GLU A 91 -1.34 13.72 -7.26
CA GLU A 91 -2.64 13.19 -7.66
C GLU A 91 -3.43 12.70 -6.43
N LYS A 92 -4.75 12.78 -6.49
CA LYS A 92 -5.65 12.31 -5.45
C LYS A 92 -7.00 11.92 -6.04
N GLY A 93 -7.58 10.83 -5.55
CA GLY A 93 -8.90 10.36 -5.97
C GLY A 93 -9.11 8.88 -5.72
N THR A 94 -10.18 8.33 -6.26
CA THR A 94 -10.41 6.89 -6.21
C THR A 94 -9.34 6.15 -6.99
N PRO A 95 -9.06 4.87 -6.68
CA PRO A 95 -8.08 4.10 -7.45
C PRO A 95 -8.32 4.15 -8.96
N LYS A 96 -9.58 4.03 -9.39
CA LYS A 96 -9.95 4.09 -10.81
C LYS A 96 -9.67 5.45 -11.46
N GLN A 97 -9.82 6.54 -10.72
CA GLN A 97 -9.52 7.88 -11.21
C GLN A 97 -8.02 8.16 -11.29
N VAL A 98 -7.28 7.67 -10.32
CA VAL A 98 -5.84 7.98 -10.14
C VAL A 98 -4.96 7.10 -11.00
N LEU A 99 -5.22 5.79 -11.04
CA LEU A 99 -4.40 4.83 -11.77
C LEU A 99 -4.75 4.81 -13.26
N ASN A 100 -4.07 5.61 -14.03
CA ASN A 100 -4.19 5.71 -15.48
C ASN A 100 -2.81 5.77 -16.12
N GLU A 101 -2.76 5.59 -17.43
CA GLU A 101 -1.48 5.59 -18.17
C GLU A 101 -0.70 6.90 -18.00
N LYS A 102 -1.40 8.03 -17.90
CA LYS A 102 -0.78 9.34 -17.70
C LYS A 102 -0.01 9.41 -16.38
N LEU A 103 -0.58 8.90 -15.28
CA LEU A 103 0.07 8.84 -13.97
C LEU A 103 1.40 8.07 -14.08
N PHE A 104 1.37 6.87 -14.66
CA PHE A 104 2.57 6.04 -14.77
C PHE A 104 3.65 6.68 -15.62
N ARG A 105 3.26 7.35 -16.71
CA ARG A 105 4.19 8.09 -17.55
C ARG A 105 4.79 9.29 -16.82
N ASP A 106 3.96 10.14 -16.23
CA ASP A 106 4.38 11.45 -15.70
C ASP A 106 5.04 11.35 -14.32
N VAL A 107 4.60 10.43 -13.48
CA VAL A 107 5.10 10.27 -12.10
C VAL A 107 6.16 9.19 -11.99
N PHE A 108 5.94 8.03 -12.60
CA PHE A 108 6.82 6.86 -12.47
C PHE A 108 7.76 6.65 -13.65
N SER A 109 7.64 7.43 -14.72
CA SER A 109 8.48 7.36 -15.93
C SER A 109 8.47 5.98 -16.60
N ILE A 110 7.31 5.35 -16.63
CA ILE A 110 7.10 4.04 -17.26
C ILE A 110 5.87 4.05 -18.18
N HIS A 111 5.86 3.10 -19.10
CA HIS A 111 4.66 2.67 -19.80
C HIS A 111 4.00 1.55 -18.97
N ALA A 112 2.70 1.60 -18.81
CA ALA A 112 1.95 0.61 -18.06
C ALA A 112 0.65 0.24 -18.77
N ASN A 113 0.28 -1.03 -18.70
CA ASN A 113 -1.07 -1.49 -19.05
C ASN A 113 -1.94 -1.44 -17.80
N ILE A 114 -3.13 -0.86 -17.95
CA ILE A 114 -4.12 -0.81 -16.87
C ILE A 114 -5.24 -1.78 -17.22
N THR A 115 -5.57 -2.67 -16.31
CA THR A 115 -6.72 -3.55 -16.39
C THR A 115 -7.67 -3.26 -15.23
N ILE A 116 -8.96 -3.46 -15.43
CA ILE A 116 -9.98 -3.28 -14.39
C ILE A 116 -10.70 -4.61 -14.22
N GLU A 117 -10.69 -5.14 -13.01
CA GLU A 117 -11.40 -6.35 -12.63
C GLU A 117 -12.27 -6.04 -11.40
N ASP A 118 -13.57 -6.29 -11.52
CA ASP A 118 -14.56 -5.97 -10.48
C ASP A 118 -14.49 -4.49 -9.99
N GLY A 119 -14.21 -3.57 -10.90
CA GLY A 119 -14.07 -2.15 -10.60
C GLY A 119 -12.75 -1.74 -9.96
N VAL A 120 -11.84 -2.68 -9.73
CA VAL A 120 -10.50 -2.43 -9.16
C VAL A 120 -9.47 -2.39 -10.27
N PRO A 121 -8.74 -1.26 -10.43
CA PRO A 121 -7.65 -1.18 -11.39
C PRO A 121 -6.41 -1.92 -10.89
N SER A 122 -5.70 -2.53 -11.81
CA SER A 122 -4.35 -3.03 -11.61
C SER A 122 -3.47 -2.66 -12.79
N PHE A 123 -2.16 -2.63 -12.57
CA PHE A 123 -1.24 -2.30 -13.64
C PHE A 123 -0.17 -3.36 -13.82
N THR A 124 0.32 -3.43 -15.05
CA THR A 124 1.50 -4.22 -15.43
C THR A 124 2.49 -3.29 -16.13
N PRO A 125 3.74 -3.16 -15.66
CA PRO A 125 4.71 -2.30 -16.31
C PRO A 125 5.14 -2.89 -17.66
N ASN A 126 5.21 -2.04 -18.70
CA ASN A 126 5.62 -2.45 -20.05
C ASN A 126 7.04 -2.00 -20.43
N GLY A 127 7.60 -1.04 -19.72
CA GLY A 127 8.94 -0.54 -20.01
C GLY A 127 9.15 0.88 -19.53
N LEU A 128 10.39 1.31 -19.59
CA LEU A 128 10.79 2.68 -19.27
C LEU A 128 10.46 3.64 -20.42
N LEU A 129 10.22 4.90 -20.09
CA LEU A 129 10.16 5.95 -21.10
C LEU A 129 11.55 6.14 -21.74
N GLU A 130 11.59 6.47 -23.03
CA GLU A 130 12.85 6.71 -23.76
C GLU A 130 13.69 7.82 -23.11
N SER A 131 13.06 8.88 -22.64
CA SER A 131 13.72 9.96 -21.92
C SER A 131 14.43 9.50 -20.65
N HIS A 132 13.89 8.51 -19.96
CA HIS A 132 14.50 7.94 -18.77
C HIS A 132 15.68 7.03 -19.12
N ILE A 133 15.58 6.26 -20.19
CA ILE A 133 16.66 5.40 -20.68
C ILE A 133 17.88 6.24 -21.07
N GLN A 134 17.68 7.37 -21.75
CA GLN A 134 18.76 8.28 -22.15
C GLN A 134 19.47 8.95 -20.97
N SER A 135 18.82 9.06 -19.82
CA SER A 135 19.41 9.65 -18.60
C SER A 135 20.19 8.64 -17.75
N MET A 136 20.13 7.35 -18.10
CA MET A 136 20.87 6.32 -17.36
C MET A 136 22.38 6.45 -17.63
N PRO A 137 23.23 6.32 -16.60
CA PRO A 137 24.67 6.29 -16.80
C PRO A 137 25.04 5.08 -17.68
N ASN A 138 25.84 5.31 -18.68
CA ASN A 138 26.43 4.23 -19.50
C ASN A 138 27.25 3.32 -18.58
N HIS A 139 26.88 2.09 -18.52
CA HIS A 139 27.66 1.04 -17.83
C HIS A 139 28.80 0.57 -18.69
#